data_9d1fe2a6f66a2ac9273268538825177b
#
_entry.id   9d1fe2a6f66a2ac9273268538825177b
#
_cell.length_a   1.000
_cell.length_b   1.000
_cell.length_c   1.000
_cell.angle_alpha   90.00
_cell.angle_beta   90.00
_cell.angle_gamma   90.00
#
_symmetry.space_group_name_H-M   'P 1'
#
loop_
_entity.id
_entity.type
_entity.pdbx_description
1 polymer ?
#
loop_
_entity_poly.entity_id
_entity_poly.type
_entity_poly.pdbx_seq_one_letter_code
_entity_poly.pdbx_strand_id
1 'polypeptide(L)'
;MGNTLVPGKASEAELSRMMETYGAMLTGTCTVLLGDRHLAQDIVQETFIRAYKKMDSFRGERPESEKAWLTRIAVNLCRDERRKKWFRFEDRTIPVEMMTLSAPEASEEAQQLYATVQTLPQKYREVILLRFYQDLTAPEIAEILHQATGTIYHKLTRAQEMLKKRLERCDFGG
;
A
#
# COMPACT_ATOMS: atom_id res chain seq x y z
N MET A 1 35.35 5.27 12.76
CA MET A 1 35.08 6.62 12.25
C MET A 1 33.93 6.53 11.28
N GLY A 2 32.75 6.94 11.69
CA GLY A 2 31.54 6.88 10.87
C GLY A 2 31.61 7.92 9.75
N ASN A 3 31.72 7.46 8.53
CA ASN A 3 31.57 8.31 7.36
C ASN A 3 30.05 8.61 7.21
N THR A 4 29.60 9.68 7.83
CA THR A 4 28.28 10.25 7.59
C THR A 4 28.37 10.94 6.24
N LEU A 5 28.13 10.18 5.16
CA LEU A 5 27.93 10.75 3.83
C LEU A 5 26.71 11.70 3.94
N VAL A 6 27.00 13.00 3.96
CA VAL A 6 25.96 14.02 3.81
C VAL A 6 25.35 13.81 2.41
N PRO A 7 24.08 13.48 2.30
CA PRO A 7 23.46 13.31 0.99
C PRO A 7 23.57 14.62 0.22
N GLY A 8 24.07 14.56 -1.01
CA GLY A 8 24.28 15.75 -1.83
C GLY A 8 22.95 16.39 -2.26
N LYS A 9 22.99 17.66 -2.70
CA LYS A 9 21.82 18.40 -3.22
C LYS A 9 20.98 17.64 -4.26
N ALA A 10 21.62 16.76 -5.04
CA ALA A 10 20.95 15.90 -6.01
C ALA A 10 20.00 14.91 -5.34
N SER A 11 20.36 14.38 -4.16
CA SER A 11 19.50 13.46 -3.40
C SER A 11 18.26 14.14 -2.82
N GLU A 12 18.35 15.41 -2.43
CA GLU A 12 17.19 16.17 -1.91
C GLU A 12 16.19 16.48 -3.02
N ALA A 13 16.66 16.89 -4.21
CA ALA A 13 15.79 17.15 -5.35
C ALA A 13 15.11 15.86 -5.84
N GLU A 14 15.82 14.75 -5.83
CA GLU A 14 15.31 13.44 -6.20
C GLU A 14 14.27 12.94 -5.20
N LEU A 15 14.52 13.12 -3.91
CA LEU A 15 13.54 12.81 -2.86
C LEU A 15 12.25 13.64 -3.03
N SER A 16 12.37 14.96 -3.26
CA SER A 16 11.22 15.85 -3.49
C SER A 16 10.40 15.37 -4.68
N ARG A 17 11.04 15.01 -5.78
CA ARG A 17 10.37 14.45 -6.96
C ARG A 17 9.62 13.15 -6.63
N MET A 18 10.26 12.23 -5.89
CA MET A 18 9.61 10.98 -5.46
C MET A 18 8.40 11.24 -4.56
N MET A 19 8.51 12.20 -3.63
CA MET A 19 7.39 12.58 -2.76
C MET A 19 6.22 13.14 -3.55
N GLU A 20 6.47 14.02 -4.51
CA GLU A 20 5.44 14.58 -5.40
C GLU A 20 4.79 13.50 -6.28
N THR A 21 5.60 12.58 -6.82
CA THR A 21 5.13 11.54 -7.74
C THR A 21 4.36 10.44 -7.04
N TYR A 22 4.84 9.97 -5.89
CA TYR A 22 4.33 8.74 -5.25
C TYR A 22 3.64 8.97 -3.90
N GLY A 23 3.75 10.17 -3.32
CA GLY A 23 3.25 10.43 -1.96
C GLY A 23 1.75 10.15 -1.80
N ALA A 24 0.93 10.65 -2.72
CA ALA A 24 -0.52 10.44 -2.68
C ALA A 24 -0.90 8.96 -2.84
N MET A 25 -0.26 8.27 -3.78
CA MET A 25 -0.47 6.84 -4.02
C MET A 25 -0.09 5.99 -2.80
N LEU A 26 1.07 6.26 -2.20
CA LEU A 26 1.52 5.54 -1.00
C LEU A 26 0.60 5.82 0.19
N THR A 27 0.15 7.06 0.36
CA THR A 27 -0.80 7.42 1.42
C THR A 27 -2.12 6.66 1.25
N GLY A 28 -2.67 6.61 0.05
CA GLY A 28 -3.87 5.82 -0.26
C GLY A 28 -3.68 4.34 0.06
N THR A 29 -2.58 3.75 -0.38
CA THR A 29 -2.23 2.35 -0.11
C THR A 29 -2.14 2.06 1.38
N CYS A 30 -1.37 2.86 2.12
CA CYS A 30 -1.20 2.68 3.56
C CYS A 30 -2.53 2.89 4.31
N THR A 31 -3.38 3.84 3.89
CA THR A 31 -4.70 4.06 4.48
C THR A 31 -5.58 2.82 4.33
N VAL A 32 -5.60 2.20 3.14
CA VAL A 32 -6.36 0.96 2.92
C VAL A 32 -5.82 -0.19 3.78
N LEU A 33 -4.50 -0.30 3.90
CA LEU A 33 -3.85 -1.39 4.65
C LEU A 33 -4.00 -1.24 6.17
N LEU A 34 -4.01 -0.02 6.68
CA LEU A 34 -4.02 0.27 8.12
C LEU A 34 -5.41 0.63 8.65
N GLY A 35 -6.30 1.11 7.77
CA GLY A 35 -7.59 1.65 8.17
C GLY A 35 -7.51 2.95 8.98
N ASP A 36 -6.37 3.63 8.94
CA ASP A 36 -6.11 4.86 9.69
C ASP A 36 -5.26 5.80 8.84
N ARG A 37 -5.84 6.95 8.46
CA ARG A 37 -5.18 7.93 7.59
C ARG A 37 -4.01 8.64 8.26
N HIS A 38 -4.13 8.95 9.55
CA HIS A 38 -3.05 9.64 10.27
C HIS A 38 -1.84 8.72 10.41
N LEU A 39 -2.08 7.48 10.78
CA LEU A 39 -1.03 6.48 10.84
C LEU A 39 -0.41 6.21 9.47
N ALA A 40 -1.23 6.19 8.41
CA ALA A 40 -0.74 6.05 7.04
C ALA A 40 0.19 7.20 6.63
N GLN A 41 -0.13 8.44 6.98
CA GLN A 41 0.73 9.60 6.75
C GLN A 41 2.08 9.46 7.45
N ASP A 42 2.08 9.01 8.70
CA ASP A 42 3.32 8.76 9.46
C ASP A 42 4.17 7.67 8.81
N ILE A 43 3.55 6.60 8.35
CA ILE A 43 4.22 5.51 7.62
C ILE A 43 4.83 6.02 6.30
N VAL A 44 4.12 6.87 5.57
CA VAL A 44 4.62 7.43 4.31
C VAL A 44 5.81 8.35 4.56
N GLN A 45 5.77 9.19 5.59
CA GLN A 45 6.93 9.99 6.00
C GLN A 45 8.13 9.11 6.33
N GLU A 46 7.96 8.09 7.14
CA GLU A 46 9.03 7.14 7.48
C GLU A 46 9.54 6.39 6.24
N THR A 47 8.65 6.08 5.29
CA THR A 47 9.02 5.48 4.00
C THR A 47 10.02 6.36 3.26
N PHE A 48 9.74 7.65 3.12
CA PHE A 48 10.64 8.59 2.43
C PHE A 48 11.93 8.85 3.20
N ILE A 49 11.89 8.87 4.53
CA ILE A 49 13.10 8.96 5.36
C ILE A 49 14.02 7.74 5.12
N ARG A 50 13.45 6.54 5.09
CA ARG A 50 14.21 5.31 4.79
C ARG A 50 14.71 5.27 3.36
N ALA A 51 13.90 5.71 2.41
CA ALA A 51 14.29 5.83 1.01
C ALA A 51 15.48 6.77 0.85
N TYR A 52 15.44 7.94 1.48
CA TYR A 52 16.52 8.90 1.45
C TYR A 52 17.85 8.32 1.97
N LYS A 53 17.81 7.63 3.10
CA LYS A 53 19.00 6.97 3.69
C LYS A 53 19.58 5.86 2.82
N LYS A 54 18.77 5.24 1.97
CA LYS A 54 19.15 4.12 1.10
C LYS A 54 19.27 4.49 -0.37
N MET A 55 19.15 5.76 -0.71
CA MET A 55 19.11 6.24 -2.10
C MET A 55 20.38 5.89 -2.88
N ASP A 56 21.54 5.96 -2.24
CA ASP A 56 22.81 5.62 -2.89
C ASP A 56 22.89 4.14 -3.27
N SER A 57 22.25 3.25 -2.50
CA SER A 57 22.18 1.82 -2.83
C SER A 57 21.15 1.51 -3.93
N PHE A 58 20.18 2.40 -4.13
CA PHE A 58 19.16 2.28 -5.18
C PHE A 58 19.65 2.84 -6.55
N ARG A 59 20.61 3.77 -6.54
CA ARG A 59 21.20 4.37 -7.76
C ARG A 59 21.86 3.30 -8.64
N GLY A 60 21.24 2.95 -9.73
CA GLY A 60 21.72 1.96 -10.70
C GLY A 60 20.68 0.92 -11.08
N GLU A 61 19.55 0.92 -10.41
CA GLU A 61 18.41 0.09 -10.77
C GLU A 61 17.47 0.79 -11.76
N ARG A 62 16.58 0.02 -12.37
CA ARG A 62 15.70 0.50 -13.43
C ARG A 62 14.66 1.50 -12.90
N PRO A 63 14.24 2.53 -13.67
CA PRO A 63 13.21 3.48 -13.27
C PRO A 63 11.88 2.82 -12.87
N GLU A 64 11.52 1.69 -13.51
CA GLU A 64 10.31 0.94 -13.21
C GLU A 64 10.33 0.31 -11.81
N SER A 65 11.52 0.10 -11.22
CA SER A 65 11.67 -0.47 -9.87
C SER A 65 11.49 0.57 -8.75
N GLU A 66 11.50 1.87 -9.04
CA GLU A 66 11.38 2.96 -8.06
C GLU A 66 10.04 2.89 -7.29
N LYS A 67 8.93 2.79 -8.02
CA LYS A 67 7.62 2.61 -7.43
C LYS A 67 7.52 1.34 -6.57
N ALA A 68 7.99 0.21 -7.12
CA ALA A 68 7.99 -1.07 -6.42
C ALA A 68 8.88 -1.03 -5.17
N TRP A 69 10.04 -0.38 -5.25
CA TRP A 69 10.95 -0.21 -4.13
C TRP A 69 10.34 0.62 -3.00
N LEU A 70 9.76 1.78 -3.29
CA LEU A 70 9.06 2.61 -2.31
C LEU A 70 7.87 1.89 -1.71
N THR A 71 7.08 1.19 -2.53
CA THR A 71 5.94 0.39 -2.08
C THR A 71 6.38 -0.72 -1.14
N ARG A 72 7.48 -1.41 -1.43
CA ARG A 72 8.03 -2.45 -0.55
C ARG A 72 8.38 -1.89 0.83
N ILE A 73 9.02 -0.73 0.90
CA ILE A 73 9.33 -0.06 2.17
C ILE A 73 8.03 0.24 2.94
N ALA A 74 7.06 0.86 2.29
CA ALA A 74 5.79 1.25 2.89
C ALA A 74 4.96 0.05 3.37
N VAL A 75 4.83 -0.99 2.56
CA VAL A 75 4.07 -2.21 2.91
C VAL A 75 4.72 -2.95 4.08
N ASN A 76 6.04 -3.04 4.12
CA ASN A 76 6.76 -3.64 5.24
C ASN A 76 6.51 -2.86 6.54
N LEU A 77 6.54 -1.53 6.49
CA LEU A 77 6.21 -0.69 7.64
C LEU A 77 4.76 -0.87 8.09
N CYS A 78 3.81 -0.94 7.17
CA CYS A 78 2.40 -1.22 7.49
C CYS A 78 2.24 -2.59 8.17
N ARG A 79 2.97 -3.60 7.70
CA ARG A 79 2.94 -4.95 8.29
C ARG A 79 3.53 -4.97 9.69
N ASP A 80 4.63 -4.26 9.91
CA ASP A 80 5.26 -4.14 11.22
C ASP A 80 4.32 -3.45 12.20
N GLU A 81 3.66 -2.37 11.76
CA GLU A 81 2.70 -1.64 12.59
C GLU A 81 1.48 -2.48 12.97
N ARG A 82 0.95 -3.28 12.03
CA ARG A 82 -0.14 -4.22 12.31
C ARG A 82 0.27 -5.29 13.30
N ARG A 83 1.50 -5.82 13.20
CA ARG A 83 2.02 -6.79 14.19
C ARG A 83 2.07 -6.19 15.58
N LYS A 84 2.52 -4.95 15.73
CA LYS A 84 2.52 -4.24 17.04
C LYS A 84 1.12 -4.11 17.61
N LYS A 85 0.13 -3.76 16.77
CA LYS A 85 -1.29 -3.68 17.19
C LYS A 85 -1.86 -5.03 17.56
N TRP A 86 -1.55 -6.10 16.82
CA TRP A 86 -1.97 -7.47 17.17
C TRP A 86 -1.51 -7.89 18.57
N PHE A 87 -0.27 -7.59 18.95
CA PHE A 87 0.24 -7.91 20.28
C PHE A 87 -0.34 -7.02 21.40
N ARG A 88 -0.92 -5.87 21.07
CA ARG A 88 -1.50 -4.95 22.05
C ARG A 88 -2.99 -5.13 22.27
N PHE A 89 -3.71 -5.60 21.26
CA PHE A 89 -5.17 -5.70 21.27
C PHE A 89 -5.61 -6.98 20.55
N GLU A 90 -5.99 -7.98 21.31
CA GLU A 90 -6.86 -9.04 20.81
C GLU A 90 -8.18 -8.38 20.41
N ASP A 91 -8.52 -8.53 19.10
CA ASP A 91 -9.83 -8.25 18.54
C ASP A 91 -10.28 -6.78 18.49
N ARG A 92 -9.92 -6.10 17.39
CA ARG A 92 -10.74 -5.00 16.88
C ARG A 92 -10.88 -5.11 15.37
N THR A 93 -12.04 -5.60 14.95
CA THR A 93 -12.62 -5.29 13.64
C THR A 93 -12.72 -3.77 13.55
N ILE A 94 -11.93 -3.14 12.67
CA ILE A 94 -11.98 -1.68 12.48
C ILE A 94 -13.36 -1.36 11.90
N PRO A 95 -14.18 -0.52 12.54
CA PRO A 95 -15.49 -0.16 11.99
C PRO A 95 -15.29 0.51 10.64
N VAL A 96 -16.03 0.04 9.63
CA VAL A 96 -16.03 0.58 8.26
C VAL A 96 -16.31 2.09 8.22
N GLU A 97 -17.01 2.61 9.23
CA GLU A 97 -17.39 4.02 9.39
C GLU A 97 -16.22 5.00 9.64
N MET A 98 -15.04 4.51 10.03
CA MET A 98 -13.84 5.34 10.19
C MET A 98 -12.99 5.47 8.92
N MET A 99 -13.39 4.80 7.85
CA MET A 99 -12.63 4.74 6.60
C MET A 99 -13.17 5.71 5.55
N THR A 100 -13.47 6.94 5.91
CA THR A 100 -13.70 7.97 4.91
C THR A 100 -12.39 8.25 4.19
N LEU A 101 -12.20 7.63 3.03
CA LEU A 101 -11.38 8.24 1.99
C LEU A 101 -12.09 9.54 1.62
N SER A 102 -11.67 10.62 2.25
CA SER A 102 -12.06 11.95 1.81
C SER A 102 -11.30 12.27 0.53
N ALA A 103 -11.71 11.64 -0.57
CA ALA A 103 -11.65 12.29 -1.86
C ALA A 103 -13.02 12.97 -2.01
N PRO A 104 -13.12 14.30 -1.94
CA PRO A 104 -14.39 15.01 -2.07
C PRO A 104 -15.10 14.78 -3.41
N GLU A 105 -14.50 14.07 -4.33
CA GLU A 105 -14.92 13.90 -5.73
C GLU A 105 -15.02 12.42 -6.18
N ALA A 106 -14.94 11.45 -5.26
CA ALA A 106 -15.11 10.05 -5.67
C ALA A 106 -16.58 9.79 -6.01
N SER A 107 -16.84 9.22 -7.20
CA SER A 107 -18.18 8.78 -7.60
C SER A 107 -18.75 7.75 -6.59
N GLU A 108 -20.07 7.63 -6.53
CA GLU A 108 -20.72 6.62 -5.67
C GLU A 108 -20.20 5.21 -5.96
N GLU A 109 -19.95 4.90 -7.24
CA GLU A 109 -19.36 3.62 -7.67
C GLU A 109 -17.96 3.39 -7.11
N ALA A 110 -17.11 4.41 -7.10
CA ALA A 110 -15.76 4.32 -6.53
C ALA A 110 -15.81 4.12 -5.01
N GLN A 111 -16.74 4.79 -4.31
CA GLN A 111 -16.96 4.61 -2.88
C GLN A 111 -17.47 3.20 -2.56
N GLN A 112 -18.40 2.68 -3.37
CA GLN A 112 -18.94 1.33 -3.22
C GLN A 112 -17.87 0.27 -3.46
N LEU A 113 -17.06 0.43 -4.51
CA LEU A 113 -15.93 -0.47 -4.80
C LEU A 113 -14.93 -0.47 -3.64
N TYR A 114 -14.58 0.69 -3.13
CA TYR A 114 -13.69 0.82 -1.98
C TYR A 114 -14.24 0.09 -0.74
N ALA A 115 -15.51 0.35 -0.40
CA ALA A 115 -16.16 -0.33 0.72
C ALA A 115 -16.17 -1.86 0.53
N THR A 116 -16.40 -2.34 -0.68
CA THR A 116 -16.36 -3.77 -1.01
C THR A 116 -14.96 -4.35 -0.84
N VAL A 117 -13.93 -3.65 -1.29
CA VAL A 117 -12.51 -4.06 -1.10
C VAL A 117 -12.16 -4.15 0.38
N GLN A 118 -12.66 -3.23 1.21
CA GLN A 118 -12.44 -3.25 2.66
C GLN A 118 -13.04 -4.49 3.35
N THR A 119 -14.06 -5.09 2.78
CA THR A 119 -14.63 -6.33 3.32
C THR A 119 -13.81 -7.58 3.04
N LEU A 120 -12.82 -7.51 2.15
CA LEU A 120 -11.93 -8.64 1.87
C LEU A 120 -11.02 -8.95 3.06
N PRO A 121 -10.73 -10.24 3.32
CA PRO A 121 -9.63 -10.59 4.22
C PRO A 121 -8.33 -9.91 3.81
N GLN A 122 -7.52 -9.53 4.79
CA GLN A 122 -6.28 -8.76 4.62
C GLN A 122 -5.38 -9.29 3.49
N LYS A 123 -5.15 -10.60 3.46
CA LYS A 123 -4.27 -11.25 2.47
C LYS A 123 -4.73 -11.09 1.02
N TYR A 124 -6.02 -10.88 0.80
CA TYR A 124 -6.61 -10.65 -0.52
C TYR A 124 -6.68 -9.15 -0.85
N ARG A 125 -6.97 -8.33 0.14
CA ARG A 125 -6.97 -6.87 0.01
C ARG A 125 -5.61 -6.35 -0.42
N GLU A 126 -4.53 -6.83 0.20
CA GLU A 126 -3.15 -6.48 -0.17
C GLU A 126 -2.87 -6.71 -1.67
N VAL A 127 -3.14 -7.90 -2.16
CA VAL A 127 -2.81 -8.22 -3.57
C VAL A 127 -3.69 -7.45 -4.56
N ILE A 128 -4.96 -7.24 -4.26
CA ILE A 128 -5.87 -6.41 -5.10
C ILE A 128 -5.37 -4.97 -5.15
N LEU A 129 -5.02 -4.39 -4.02
CA LEU A 129 -4.53 -3.03 -3.93
C LEU A 129 -3.23 -2.83 -4.71
N LEU A 130 -2.26 -3.72 -4.53
CA LEU A 130 -0.98 -3.65 -5.21
C LEU A 130 -1.11 -3.90 -6.72
N ARG A 131 -2.01 -4.79 -7.13
CA ARG A 131 -2.23 -5.10 -8.55
C ARG A 131 -2.99 -4.00 -9.29
N PHE A 132 -4.11 -3.53 -8.75
CA PHE A 132 -5.05 -2.68 -9.48
C PHE A 132 -4.94 -1.20 -9.14
N TYR A 133 -4.58 -0.85 -7.92
CA TYR A 133 -4.39 0.54 -7.54
C TYR A 133 -2.97 1.04 -7.84
N GLN A 134 -1.97 0.19 -7.63
CA GLN A 134 -0.57 0.55 -7.92
C GLN A 134 -0.06 0.04 -9.26
N ASP A 135 -0.84 -0.77 -9.97
CA ASP A 135 -0.48 -1.34 -11.26
C ASP A 135 0.85 -2.12 -11.25
N LEU A 136 1.07 -2.89 -10.17
CA LEU A 136 2.24 -3.76 -10.05
C LEU A 136 1.97 -5.13 -10.67
N THR A 137 3.00 -5.72 -11.24
CA THR A 137 2.95 -7.09 -11.75
C THR A 137 2.95 -8.13 -10.63
N ALA A 138 2.45 -9.34 -10.89
CA ALA A 138 2.46 -10.40 -9.90
C ALA A 138 3.87 -10.76 -9.40
N PRO A 139 4.94 -10.78 -10.22
CA PRO A 139 6.31 -10.93 -9.73
C PRO A 139 6.76 -9.82 -8.78
N GLU A 140 6.46 -8.55 -9.07
CA GLU A 140 6.78 -7.43 -8.18
C GLU A 140 6.04 -7.54 -6.85
N ILE A 141 4.76 -7.89 -6.88
CA ILE A 141 3.97 -8.13 -5.67
C ILE A 141 4.54 -9.30 -4.85
N ALA A 142 4.96 -10.37 -5.52
CA ALA A 142 5.60 -11.52 -4.89
C ALA A 142 6.87 -11.13 -4.13
N GLU A 143 7.70 -10.29 -4.73
CA GLU A 143 8.90 -9.76 -4.11
C GLU A 143 8.57 -8.86 -2.90
N ILE A 144 7.61 -7.93 -3.04
CA ILE A 144 7.18 -7.04 -1.96
C ILE A 144 6.64 -7.83 -0.76
N LEU A 145 5.81 -8.84 -1.02
CA LEU A 145 5.15 -9.62 0.02
C LEU A 145 5.96 -10.84 0.50
N HIS A 146 7.16 -11.07 -0.07
CA HIS A 146 8.01 -12.23 0.22
C HIS A 146 7.28 -13.56 0.04
N GLN A 147 6.57 -13.71 -1.08
CA GLN A 147 5.79 -14.89 -1.42
C GLN A 147 6.12 -15.37 -2.83
N ALA A 148 5.81 -16.63 -3.13
CA ALA A 148 5.96 -17.14 -4.48
C ALA A 148 4.97 -16.50 -5.46
N THR A 149 5.39 -16.24 -6.69
CA THR A 149 4.54 -15.63 -7.73
C THR A 149 3.25 -16.42 -7.98
N GLY A 150 3.33 -17.75 -7.96
CA GLY A 150 2.14 -18.62 -8.06
C GLY A 150 1.13 -18.39 -6.93
N THR A 151 1.61 -18.12 -5.71
CA THR A 151 0.76 -17.77 -4.57
C THR A 151 0.03 -16.43 -4.81
N ILE A 152 0.72 -15.46 -5.43
CA ILE A 152 0.10 -14.17 -5.78
C ILE A 152 -1.00 -14.36 -6.82
N TYR A 153 -0.76 -15.11 -7.89
CA TYR A 153 -1.79 -15.42 -8.89
C TYR A 153 -3.01 -16.10 -8.28
N HIS A 154 -2.80 -17.08 -7.41
CA HIS A 154 -3.90 -17.76 -6.71
C HIS A 154 -4.70 -16.77 -5.83
N LYS A 155 -4.02 -15.90 -5.09
CA LYS A 155 -4.67 -14.88 -4.25
C LYS A 155 -5.45 -13.86 -5.09
N LEU A 156 -4.90 -13.41 -6.21
CA LEU A 156 -5.58 -12.49 -7.13
C LEU A 156 -6.86 -13.11 -7.68
N THR A 157 -6.80 -14.34 -8.18
CA THR A 157 -7.97 -15.06 -8.69
C THR A 157 -9.04 -15.19 -7.60
N ARG A 158 -8.65 -15.62 -6.41
CA ARG A 158 -9.58 -15.80 -5.29
C ARG A 158 -10.21 -14.47 -4.84
N ALA A 159 -9.40 -13.42 -4.78
CA ALA A 159 -9.87 -12.08 -4.41
C ALA A 159 -10.88 -11.54 -5.43
N GLN A 160 -10.61 -11.71 -6.73
CA GLN A 160 -11.52 -11.30 -7.80
C GLN A 160 -12.86 -12.05 -7.75
N GLU A 161 -12.85 -13.36 -7.49
CA GLU A 161 -14.05 -14.15 -7.28
C GLU A 161 -14.89 -13.64 -6.10
N MET A 162 -14.23 -13.31 -4.99
CA MET A 162 -14.89 -12.78 -3.81
C MET A 162 -15.50 -11.39 -4.06
N LEU A 163 -14.79 -10.51 -4.77
CA LEU A 163 -15.29 -9.18 -5.15
C LEU A 163 -16.50 -9.30 -6.07
N LYS A 164 -16.42 -10.13 -7.11
CA LYS A 164 -17.50 -10.37 -8.04
C LYS A 164 -18.79 -10.80 -7.33
N LYS A 165 -18.70 -11.81 -6.46
CA LYS A 165 -19.85 -12.28 -5.67
C LYS A 165 -20.47 -11.21 -4.76
N ARG A 166 -19.67 -10.29 -4.25
CA ARG A 166 -20.15 -9.21 -3.37
C ARG A 166 -20.81 -8.09 -4.15
N LEU A 167 -20.24 -7.71 -5.30
CA LEU A 167 -20.83 -6.70 -6.19
C LEU A 167 -22.17 -7.18 -6.75
N GLU A 168 -22.26 -8.43 -7.22
CA GLU A 168 -23.52 -9.02 -7.69
C GLU A 168 -24.62 -9.02 -6.62
N ARG A 169 -24.28 -9.21 -5.34
CA ARG A 169 -25.26 -9.12 -4.23
C ARG A 169 -25.73 -7.69 -3.96
N CYS A 170 -24.90 -6.69 -4.20
CA CYS A 170 -25.29 -5.29 -4.07
C CYS A 170 -26.26 -4.86 -5.17
N ASP A 171 -26.09 -5.38 -6.40
CA ASP A 171 -26.95 -5.06 -7.53
C ASP A 171 -28.35 -5.70 -7.43
N PHE A 172 -28.49 -6.82 -6.71
CA PHE A 172 -29.77 -7.51 -6.49
C PHE A 172 -30.51 -7.13 -5.19
N GLY A 173 -29.95 -6.22 -4.40
CA GLY A 173 -30.51 -5.77 -3.10
C GLY A 173 -31.19 -4.41 -3.13
N GLY A 174 -31.44 -3.87 -4.32
CA GLY A 174 -32.16 -2.60 -4.52
C GLY A 174 -33.58 -2.78 -4.93
#